data_fc90478e582b41a2e2351889f490e8a6
#
_entry.id   fc90478e582b41a2e2351889f490e8a6
#
_cell.length_a   1.000
_cell.length_b   1.000
_cell.length_c   1.000
_cell.angle_alpha   90.00
_cell.angle_beta   90.00
_cell.angle_gamma   90.00
#
_symmetry.space_group_name_H-M   'P 1'
#
loop_
_entity.id
_entity.type
_entity.pdbx_description
1 polymer ?
#
loop_
_entity_poly.entity_id
_entity_poly.type
_entity_poly.pdbx_seq_one_letter_code
_entity_poly.pdbx_strand_id
1 'polypeptide(L)'
;MLPALAHLDSLARDLFGERLALAEQYAEILRTRGAEEGLIGPREVDRIWERHVINCALMVRALGPAGLVESLADVGSGAGLPGLVIAIAREDIAVALIETMQRRVDFLERAVEEL
;
A
#
# COMPACT_ATOMS: atom_id res chain seq x y z
N MET A 1 -12.19 -22.45 1.06
CA MET A 1 -11.16 -21.45 1.42
C MET A 1 -10.38 -21.93 2.63
N LEU A 2 -9.08 -21.78 2.60
CA LEU A 2 -8.24 -22.12 3.74
C LEU A 2 -8.50 -21.13 4.88
N PRO A 3 -8.47 -21.56 6.16
CA PRO A 3 -8.70 -20.66 7.30
C PRO A 3 -7.79 -19.44 7.32
N ALA A 4 -6.53 -19.58 6.90
CA ALA A 4 -5.59 -18.47 6.84
C ALA A 4 -6.01 -17.39 5.84
N LEU A 5 -6.56 -17.79 4.67
CA LEU A 5 -7.06 -16.86 3.67
C LEU A 5 -8.33 -16.15 4.13
N ALA A 6 -9.22 -16.87 4.83
CA ALA A 6 -10.41 -16.27 5.40
C ALA A 6 -10.06 -15.22 6.46
N HIS A 7 -9.03 -15.47 7.25
CA HIS A 7 -8.53 -14.51 8.23
C HIS A 7 -7.97 -13.25 7.55
N LEU A 8 -7.20 -13.41 6.48
CA LEU A 8 -6.65 -12.29 5.72
C LEU A 8 -7.74 -11.45 5.07
N ASP A 9 -8.79 -12.08 4.53
CA ASP A 9 -9.92 -11.35 3.95
C ASP A 9 -10.63 -10.50 5.00
N SER A 10 -10.89 -11.07 6.17
CA SER A 10 -11.51 -10.34 7.27
C SER A 10 -10.66 -9.18 7.74
N LEU A 11 -9.37 -9.40 7.89
CA LEU A 11 -8.41 -8.36 8.29
C LEU A 11 -8.35 -7.26 7.25
N ALA A 12 -8.32 -7.59 5.98
CA ALA A 12 -8.29 -6.61 4.89
C ALA A 12 -9.53 -5.72 4.90
N ARG A 13 -10.71 -6.31 5.12
CA ARG A 13 -11.95 -5.53 5.23
C ARG A 13 -11.92 -4.58 6.41
N ASP A 14 -11.38 -5.03 7.54
CA ASP A 14 -11.25 -4.19 8.72
C ASP A 14 -10.29 -3.01 8.50
N LEU A 15 -9.17 -3.27 7.82
CA LEU A 15 -8.14 -2.25 7.60
C LEU A 15 -8.51 -1.24 6.52
N PHE A 16 -9.12 -1.69 5.43
CA PHE A 16 -9.40 -0.84 4.27
C PHE A 16 -10.86 -0.41 4.12
N GLY A 17 -11.80 -1.16 4.71
CA GLY A 17 -13.21 -0.84 4.60
C GLY A 17 -13.67 -0.70 3.16
N GLU A 18 -14.32 0.41 2.85
CA GLU A 18 -14.83 0.71 1.50
C GLU A 18 -13.73 0.90 0.47
N ARG A 19 -12.50 1.10 0.91
CA ARG A 19 -11.36 1.31 0.02
C ARG A 19 -10.56 0.03 -0.29
N LEU A 20 -11.12 -1.11 0.08
CA LEU A 20 -10.49 -2.41 -0.19
C LEU A 20 -10.19 -2.61 -1.69
N ALA A 21 -11.12 -2.21 -2.56
CA ALA A 21 -10.91 -2.33 -4.00
C ALA A 21 -9.69 -1.53 -4.49
N LEU A 22 -9.43 -0.37 -3.91
CA LEU A 22 -8.22 0.41 -4.22
C LEU A 22 -6.96 -0.29 -3.75
N ALA A 23 -7.01 -0.91 -2.58
CA ALA A 23 -5.87 -1.68 -2.07
C ALA A 23 -5.57 -2.88 -2.98
N GLU A 24 -6.59 -3.57 -3.44
CA GLU A 24 -6.45 -4.68 -4.38
C GLU A 24 -5.89 -4.22 -5.73
N GLN A 25 -6.36 -3.08 -6.22
CA GLN A 25 -5.86 -2.47 -7.45
C GLN A 25 -4.38 -2.10 -7.32
N TYR A 26 -3.99 -1.53 -6.20
CA TYR A 26 -2.59 -1.20 -5.93
C TYR A 26 -1.73 -2.47 -5.88
N ALA A 27 -2.20 -3.52 -5.22
CA ALA A 27 -1.51 -4.80 -5.19
C ALA A 27 -1.27 -5.34 -6.60
N GLU A 28 -2.25 -5.21 -7.50
CA GLU A 28 -2.11 -5.62 -8.90
C GLU A 28 -1.09 -4.77 -9.64
N ILE A 29 -1.06 -3.47 -9.40
CA ILE A 29 -0.03 -2.57 -9.96
C ILE A 29 1.37 -3.03 -9.53
N LEU A 30 1.53 -3.42 -8.27
CA LEU A 30 2.81 -3.91 -7.74
C LEU A 30 3.21 -5.22 -8.41
N ARG A 31 2.27 -6.16 -8.60
CA ARG A 31 2.54 -7.47 -9.22
C ARG A 31 2.92 -7.34 -10.68
N THR A 32 2.38 -6.39 -11.39
CA THR A 32 2.59 -6.19 -12.81
C THR A 32 3.70 -5.17 -13.06
N ARG A 33 3.39 -3.88 -13.07
CA ARG A 33 4.37 -2.83 -13.36
C ARG A 33 5.49 -2.77 -12.33
N GLY A 34 5.18 -2.98 -11.06
CA GLY A 34 6.21 -3.01 -10.02
C GLY A 34 7.26 -4.07 -10.27
N ALA A 35 6.83 -5.26 -10.67
CA ALA A 35 7.72 -6.36 -11.02
C ALA A 35 8.46 -6.11 -12.34
N GLU A 36 7.76 -5.64 -13.37
CA GLU A 36 8.34 -5.34 -14.68
C GLU A 36 9.42 -4.26 -14.61
N GLU A 37 9.21 -3.24 -13.81
CA GLU A 37 10.14 -2.13 -13.65
C GLU A 37 11.21 -2.38 -12.58
N GLY A 38 11.22 -3.57 -11.98
CA GLY A 38 12.23 -3.96 -11.02
C GLY A 38 12.11 -3.38 -9.63
N LEU A 39 10.94 -2.80 -9.27
CA LEU A 39 10.71 -2.29 -7.93
C LEU A 39 10.29 -3.39 -6.96
N ILE A 40 9.75 -4.48 -7.50
CA ILE A 40 9.35 -5.67 -6.74
C ILE A 40 10.18 -6.85 -7.22
N GLY A 41 10.85 -7.54 -6.29
CA GLY A 41 11.65 -8.71 -6.64
C GLY A 41 10.79 -9.89 -7.09
N PRO A 42 11.32 -10.77 -7.98
CA PRO A 42 10.53 -11.90 -8.51
C PRO A 42 9.99 -12.83 -7.41
N ARG A 43 10.69 -12.96 -6.32
CA ARG A 43 10.27 -13.82 -5.21
C ARG A 43 9.16 -13.23 -4.37
N GLU A 44 8.92 -11.92 -4.50
CA GLU A 44 7.94 -11.20 -3.71
C GLU A 44 6.59 -11.07 -4.41
N VAL A 45 6.51 -11.30 -5.73
CA VAL A 45 5.29 -11.12 -6.52
C VAL A 45 4.10 -11.89 -5.94
N ASP A 46 4.30 -13.15 -5.57
CA ASP A 46 3.23 -14.00 -5.01
C ASP A 46 2.87 -13.64 -3.57
N ARG A 47 3.63 -12.77 -2.94
CA ARG A 47 3.49 -12.41 -1.52
C ARG A 47 3.09 -10.97 -1.30
N ILE A 48 2.81 -10.24 -2.38
CA ILE A 48 2.51 -8.80 -2.34
C ILE A 48 1.37 -8.50 -1.36
N TRP A 49 0.27 -9.24 -1.47
CA TRP A 49 -0.91 -8.96 -0.66
C TRP A 49 -0.64 -9.16 0.84
N GLU A 50 -0.24 -10.35 1.23
CA GLU A 50 -0.07 -10.68 2.66
C GLU A 50 1.18 -10.06 3.29
N ARG A 51 2.31 -10.08 2.60
CA ARG A 51 3.59 -9.62 3.19
C ARG A 51 3.83 -8.13 3.07
N HIS A 52 3.27 -7.51 2.04
CA HIS A 52 3.53 -6.09 1.80
C HIS A 52 2.30 -5.24 2.05
N VAL A 53 1.19 -5.49 1.37
CA VAL A 53 0.02 -4.62 1.50
C VAL A 53 -0.64 -4.75 2.88
N ILE A 54 -1.02 -5.95 3.28
CA ILE A 54 -1.65 -6.16 4.60
C ILE A 54 -0.69 -5.80 5.74
N ASN A 55 0.56 -6.21 5.63
CA ASN A 55 1.54 -5.94 6.66
C ASN A 55 1.77 -4.43 6.87
N CYS A 56 1.86 -3.67 5.77
CA CYS A 56 1.96 -2.21 5.86
C CYS A 56 0.67 -1.58 6.41
N ALA A 57 -0.50 -2.12 6.04
CA ALA A 57 -1.77 -1.61 6.53
C ALA A 57 -1.92 -1.76 8.05
N LEU A 58 -1.29 -2.76 8.65
CA LEU A 58 -1.29 -2.93 10.11
C LEU A 58 -0.66 -1.75 10.84
N MET A 59 0.25 -1.01 10.18
CA MET A 59 0.85 0.20 10.76
C MET A 59 -0.20 1.29 11.02
N VAL A 60 -1.31 1.26 10.28
CA VAL A 60 -2.41 2.21 10.45
C VAL A 60 -2.95 2.19 11.87
N ARG A 61 -2.95 1.04 12.53
CA ARG A 61 -3.41 0.91 13.92
C ARG A 61 -2.55 1.71 14.89
N ALA A 62 -1.27 1.86 14.58
CA ALA A 62 -0.35 2.64 15.40
C ALA A 62 -0.57 4.15 15.25
N LEU A 63 -1.23 4.59 14.18
CA LEU A 63 -1.49 6.00 13.91
C LEU A 63 -2.68 6.54 14.72
N GLY A 64 -3.42 5.66 15.36
CA GLY A 64 -4.55 6.04 16.21
C GLY A 64 -5.79 6.47 15.43
N PRO A 65 -6.80 7.02 16.15
CA PRO A 65 -8.09 7.40 15.55
C PRO A 65 -7.95 8.61 14.62
N ALA A 66 -8.98 8.82 13.81
CA ALA A 66 -9.06 9.97 12.91
C ALA A 66 -8.85 11.28 13.66
N GLY A 67 -8.05 12.15 13.09
CA GLY A 67 -7.72 13.47 13.65
C GLY A 67 -6.46 13.51 14.52
N LEU A 68 -5.95 12.35 14.95
CA LEU A 68 -4.74 12.32 15.76
C LEU A 68 -3.49 12.60 14.92
N VAL A 69 -3.40 12.01 13.74
CA VAL A 69 -2.32 12.25 12.77
C VAL A 69 -2.95 12.89 11.53
N GLU A 70 -2.59 14.13 11.24
CA GLU A 70 -3.14 14.86 10.09
C GLU A 70 -2.33 14.69 8.82
N SER A 71 -1.02 14.51 8.96
CA SER A 71 -0.12 14.33 7.82
C SER A 71 1.02 13.37 8.14
N LEU A 72 1.57 12.78 7.10
CA LEU A 72 2.64 11.79 7.22
C LEU A 72 3.54 11.88 5.99
N ALA A 73 4.83 11.78 6.19
CA ALA A 73 5.80 11.70 5.11
C ALA A 73 6.45 10.32 5.10
N ASP A 74 6.42 9.66 3.95
CA ASP A 74 7.13 8.40 3.72
C ASP A 74 8.42 8.72 2.98
N VAL A 75 9.55 8.69 3.69
CA VAL A 75 10.86 9.03 3.15
C VAL A 75 11.49 7.76 2.58
N GLY A 76 11.82 7.80 1.28
CA GLY A 76 12.31 6.63 0.58
C GLY A 76 11.18 5.69 0.20
N SER A 77 10.13 6.23 -0.40
CA SER A 77 8.90 5.49 -0.67
C SER A 77 9.05 4.25 -1.57
N GLY A 78 10.02 4.24 -2.47
CA GLY A 78 10.23 3.13 -3.39
C GLY A 78 9.01 2.85 -4.25
N ALA A 79 8.41 1.68 -4.08
CA ALA A 79 7.18 1.28 -4.77
C ALA A 79 5.90 1.81 -4.06
N GLY A 80 6.04 2.62 -3.02
CA GLY A 80 4.93 3.20 -2.27
C GLY A 80 4.60 2.48 -0.96
N LEU A 81 5.50 1.66 -0.47
CA LEU A 81 5.32 0.91 0.77
C LEU A 81 6.14 1.55 1.90
N PRO A 82 5.56 1.93 3.02
CA PRO A 82 4.13 1.76 3.40
C PRO A 82 3.24 2.95 3.04
N GLY A 83 3.78 4.06 2.57
CA GLY A 83 3.06 5.33 2.46
C GLY A 83 1.78 5.28 1.64
N LEU A 84 1.81 4.65 0.46
CA LEU A 84 0.65 4.56 -0.42
C LEU A 84 -0.43 3.65 0.17
N VAL A 85 -0.03 2.59 0.88
CA VAL A 85 -0.98 1.74 1.61
C VAL A 85 -1.69 2.53 2.70
N ILE A 86 -0.96 3.35 3.44
CA ILE A 86 -1.53 4.20 4.49
C ILE A 86 -2.50 5.22 3.88
N ALA A 87 -2.14 5.83 2.77
CA ALA A 87 -2.99 6.78 2.06
C ALA A 87 -4.32 6.13 1.62
N ILE A 88 -4.27 4.89 1.16
CA ILE A 88 -5.47 4.15 0.77
C ILE A 88 -6.32 3.84 2.00
N ALA A 89 -5.71 3.37 3.09
CA ALA A 89 -6.45 2.97 4.29
C ALA A 89 -7.02 4.15 5.07
N ARG A 90 -6.39 5.33 4.98
CA ARG A 90 -6.72 6.48 5.83
C ARG A 90 -6.88 7.76 4.99
N GLU A 91 -8.09 8.05 4.55
CA GLU A 91 -8.39 9.26 3.79
C GLU A 91 -8.18 10.54 4.59
N ASP A 92 -8.26 10.45 5.91
CA ASP A 92 -8.07 11.58 6.81
C ASP A 92 -6.62 12.05 6.93
N ILE A 93 -5.66 11.25 6.45
CA ILE A 93 -4.24 11.57 6.56
C ILE A 93 -3.69 12.01 5.19
N ALA A 94 -3.11 13.21 5.15
CA ALA A 94 -2.39 13.68 3.97
C ALA A 94 -1.01 13.02 3.94
N VAL A 95 -0.76 12.16 2.97
CA VAL A 95 0.49 11.40 2.85
C VAL A 95 1.36 11.99 1.74
N ALA A 96 2.60 12.31 2.06
CA ALA A 96 3.62 12.72 1.09
C ALA A 96 4.56 11.54 0.85
N LEU A 97 4.71 11.15 -0.41
CA LEU A 97 5.65 10.12 -0.82
C LEU A 97 6.92 10.81 -1.32
N ILE A 98 8.04 10.56 -0.65
CA ILE A 98 9.31 11.21 -0.96
C ILE A 98 10.29 10.18 -1.48
N GLU A 99 10.75 10.37 -2.71
CA GLU A 99 11.65 9.45 -3.39
C GLU A 99 12.64 10.24 -4.26
N THR A 100 13.90 9.82 -4.27
CA THR A 100 14.96 10.51 -5.02
C THR A 100 15.21 9.93 -6.40
N MET A 101 14.91 8.64 -6.61
CA MET A 101 15.13 7.99 -7.91
C MET A 101 13.98 8.30 -8.86
N GLN A 102 14.30 8.97 -9.97
CA GLN A 102 13.28 9.40 -10.94
C GLN A 102 12.40 8.26 -11.44
N ARG A 103 12.97 7.11 -11.70
CA ARG A 103 12.20 5.93 -12.15
C ARG A 103 11.11 5.55 -11.15
N ARG A 104 11.42 5.61 -9.86
CA ARG A 104 10.47 5.30 -8.80
C ARG A 104 9.43 6.41 -8.63
N VAL A 105 9.84 7.66 -8.76
CA VAL A 105 8.92 8.80 -8.76
C VAL A 105 7.91 8.65 -9.89
N ASP A 106 8.35 8.31 -11.08
CA ASP A 106 7.47 8.11 -12.25
C ASP A 106 6.46 6.98 -11.99
N PHE A 107 6.92 5.88 -11.39
CA PHE A 107 6.04 4.78 -10.99
C PHE A 107 4.97 5.24 -10.01
N LEU A 108 5.38 5.97 -8.96
CA LEU A 108 4.47 6.46 -7.93
C LEU A 108 3.45 7.44 -8.48
N GLU A 109 3.86 8.35 -9.35
CA GLU A 109 2.95 9.31 -9.98
C GLU A 109 1.88 8.61 -10.79
N ARG A 110 2.25 7.60 -11.58
CA ARG A 110 1.28 6.82 -12.35
C ARG A 110 0.34 6.02 -11.45
N ALA A 111 0.86 5.42 -10.39
CA ALA A 111 0.05 4.66 -9.45
C ALA A 111 -0.97 5.56 -8.74
N VAL A 112 -0.55 6.73 -8.29
CA VAL A 112 -1.43 7.71 -7.64
C VAL A 112 -2.55 8.17 -8.59
N GLU A 113 -2.23 8.42 -9.85
CA GLU A 113 -3.23 8.83 -10.84
C GLU A 113 -4.29 7.75 -11.09
N GLU A 114 -3.89 6.48 -11.07
CA GLU A 114 -4.81 5.36 -11.33
C GLU A 114 -5.70 5.02 -10.13
N LEU A 115 -5.27 5.36 -8.93
CA LEU A 115 -6.02 5.09 -7.71
C LEU A 115 -6.86 6.29 -7.31
#